data_6cfeeb06ef5774c31f2b6aeb8814e5c9
#
_entry.id   6cfeeb06ef5774c31f2b6aeb8814e5c9
#
_cell.length_a   1.000
_cell.length_b   1.000
_cell.length_c   1.000
_cell.angle_alpha   90.00
_cell.angle_beta   90.00
_cell.angle_gamma   90.00
#
_symmetry.space_group_name_H-M   'P 1'
#
loop_
_entity.id
_entity.type
_entity.pdbx_description
1 polymer ?
#
loop_
_entity_poly.entity_id
_entity_poly.type
_entity_poly.pdbx_seq_one_letter_code
_entity_poly.pdbx_strand_id
1 'polypeptide(L)'
;MRKMIRRPTHPGHIIKEDYLLPLSMTIKDMADTLGVSRKTLSKIINERGAITPDMALRLSRAFDTTPDFWLNLQQNHDLWHAETESKKWQKVKPFPQSMLHSNSTSYSEQSVQD
;
A
#
# COMPACT_ATOMS: atom_id res chain seq x y z
N MET A 1 -2.63 1.85 -19.06
CA MET A 1 -3.79 1.81 -18.19
C MET A 1 -3.86 0.51 -17.44
N ARG A 2 -4.02 0.59 -16.14
CA ARG A 2 -4.08 -0.65 -15.35
C ARG A 2 -5.43 -1.33 -15.46
N LYS A 3 -5.37 -2.63 -15.40
CA LYS A 3 -6.57 -3.44 -15.43
C LYS A 3 -6.55 -4.40 -14.26
N MET A 4 -7.57 -4.33 -13.44
CA MET A 4 -7.73 -5.23 -12.31
C MET A 4 -9.03 -5.96 -12.47
N ILE A 5 -8.94 -7.26 -12.70
CA ILE A 5 -10.13 -8.06 -12.88
C ILE A 5 -10.78 -8.35 -11.55
N ARG A 6 -9.99 -8.50 -10.52
CA ARG A 6 -10.52 -8.76 -9.20
C ARG A 6 -9.81 -7.94 -8.18
N ARG A 7 -10.42 -7.85 -7.02
CA ARG A 7 -9.93 -7.05 -5.92
C ARG A 7 -8.55 -7.52 -5.46
N PRO A 8 -7.57 -6.62 -5.37
CA PRO A 8 -6.26 -6.99 -4.86
C PRO A 8 -6.32 -7.36 -3.38
N THR A 9 -5.39 -8.18 -2.96
CA THR A 9 -5.31 -8.60 -1.57
C THR A 9 -4.83 -7.45 -0.69
N HIS A 10 -5.54 -7.23 0.41
CA HIS A 10 -5.10 -6.26 1.41
C HIS A 10 -3.90 -6.83 2.16
N PRO A 11 -2.89 -5.99 2.48
CA PRO A 11 -1.73 -6.50 3.20
C PRO A 11 -2.06 -7.13 4.56
N GLY A 12 -3.13 -6.68 5.20
CA GLY A 12 -3.55 -7.28 6.46
C GLY A 12 -3.93 -8.74 6.33
N HIS A 13 -4.47 -9.11 5.19
CA HIS A 13 -4.81 -10.50 4.92
C HIS A 13 -3.55 -11.38 4.86
N ILE A 14 -2.51 -10.86 4.24
CA ILE A 14 -1.22 -11.57 4.16
C ILE A 14 -0.62 -11.74 5.55
N ILE A 15 -0.65 -10.68 6.36
CA ILE A 15 -0.12 -10.77 7.72
C ILE A 15 -0.84 -11.86 8.49
N LYS A 16 -2.15 -11.91 8.36
CA LYS A 16 -2.97 -12.88 9.08
C LYS A 16 -2.73 -14.29 8.59
N GLU A 17 -2.87 -14.51 7.28
CA GLU A 17 -2.87 -15.86 6.72
C GLU A 17 -1.49 -16.46 6.60
N ASP A 18 -0.48 -15.65 6.30
CA ASP A 18 0.83 -16.17 6.02
C ASP A 18 1.75 -16.15 7.23
N TYR A 19 1.44 -15.36 8.26
CA TYR A 19 2.33 -15.21 9.40
C TYR A 19 1.64 -15.47 10.73
N LEU A 20 0.54 -14.77 11.00
CA LEU A 20 -0.10 -14.86 12.30
C LEU A 20 -0.59 -16.28 12.59
N LEU A 21 -1.39 -16.83 11.67
CA LEU A 21 -1.96 -18.16 11.85
C LEU A 21 -0.92 -19.25 11.79
N PRO A 22 -0.04 -19.28 10.78
CA PRO A 22 0.97 -20.35 10.74
C PRO A 22 1.91 -20.35 11.94
N LEU A 23 2.22 -19.17 12.49
CA LEU A 23 3.09 -19.07 13.65
C LEU A 23 2.35 -19.24 14.96
N SER A 24 1.04 -19.42 14.90
CA SER A 24 0.19 -19.57 16.08
C SER A 24 0.37 -18.41 17.07
N MET A 25 0.49 -17.21 16.53
CA MET A 25 0.68 -16.01 17.35
C MET A 25 -0.65 -15.30 17.55
N THR A 26 -0.79 -14.65 18.69
CA THR A 26 -1.90 -13.74 18.91
C THR A 26 -1.57 -12.39 18.29
N ILE A 27 -2.60 -11.57 18.11
CA ILE A 27 -2.39 -10.20 17.61
C ILE A 27 -1.48 -9.45 18.58
N LYS A 28 -1.68 -9.66 19.88
CA LYS A 28 -0.84 -9.00 20.89
C LYS A 28 0.62 -9.39 20.74
N ASP A 29 0.89 -10.68 20.56
CA ASP A 29 2.27 -11.15 20.42
C ASP A 29 2.93 -10.55 19.20
N MET A 30 2.21 -10.53 18.07
CA MET A 30 2.76 -9.97 16.86
C MET A 30 2.96 -8.45 16.98
N ALA A 31 2.02 -7.76 17.62
CA ALA A 31 2.16 -6.34 17.85
C ALA A 31 3.39 -6.03 18.70
N ASP A 32 3.62 -6.82 19.71
CA ASP A 32 4.81 -6.68 20.55
C ASP A 32 6.08 -6.88 19.73
N THR A 33 6.08 -7.88 18.86
CA THR A 33 7.23 -8.15 18.00
C THR A 33 7.50 -6.97 17.06
N LEU A 34 6.45 -6.39 16.51
CA LEU A 34 6.58 -5.29 15.57
C LEU A 34 6.81 -3.95 16.26
N GLY A 35 6.61 -3.90 17.57
CA GLY A 35 6.78 -2.66 18.33
C GLY A 35 5.66 -1.66 18.08
N VAL A 36 4.45 -2.14 17.84
CA VAL A 36 3.28 -1.28 17.62
C VAL A 36 2.18 -1.69 18.60
N SER A 37 1.16 -0.85 18.72
CA SER A 37 0.06 -1.17 19.59
C SER A 37 -0.79 -2.28 18.99
N ARG A 38 -1.44 -3.03 19.86
CA ARG A 38 -2.37 -4.06 19.44
C ARG A 38 -3.49 -3.47 18.60
N LYS A 39 -3.94 -2.27 18.95
CA LYS A 39 -5.01 -1.60 18.23
C LYS A 39 -4.59 -1.29 16.80
N THR A 40 -3.36 -0.81 16.63
CA THR A 40 -2.84 -0.51 15.30
C THR A 40 -2.79 -1.75 14.43
N LEU A 41 -2.24 -2.84 14.97
CA LEU A 41 -2.14 -4.07 14.19
C LEU A 41 -3.51 -4.66 13.90
N SER A 42 -4.42 -4.61 14.87
CA SER A 42 -5.76 -5.13 14.69
C SER A 42 -6.48 -4.44 13.54
N LYS A 43 -6.34 -3.12 13.44
CA LYS A 43 -6.94 -2.37 12.33
C LYS A 43 -6.41 -2.85 10.98
N ILE A 44 -5.12 -3.06 10.90
CA ILE A 44 -4.51 -3.51 9.65
C ILE A 44 -5.00 -4.91 9.27
N ILE A 45 -5.02 -5.81 10.24
CA ILE A 45 -5.46 -7.19 9.99
C ILE A 45 -6.92 -7.24 9.59
N ASN A 46 -7.73 -6.35 10.13
CA ASN A 46 -9.15 -6.28 9.77
C ASN A 46 -9.40 -5.41 8.56
N GLU A 47 -8.35 -5.03 7.85
CA GLU A 47 -8.42 -4.28 6.60
C GLU A 47 -9.05 -2.90 6.75
N ARG A 48 -8.91 -2.32 7.94
CA ARG A 48 -9.38 -0.96 8.22
C ARG A 48 -8.26 0.04 8.37
N GLY A 49 -7.03 -0.45 8.45
CA GLY A 49 -5.86 0.40 8.55
C GLY A 49 -4.97 0.20 7.34
N ALA A 50 -4.08 1.15 7.13
CA ALA A 50 -3.18 1.13 5.99
C ALA A 50 -1.75 0.88 6.45
N ILE A 51 -0.96 0.30 5.55
CA ILE A 51 0.46 0.12 5.77
C ILE A 51 1.16 1.45 5.45
N THR A 52 1.76 2.04 6.46
CA THR A 52 2.59 3.23 6.28
C THR A 52 4.02 2.81 5.99
N PRO A 53 4.87 3.73 5.52
CA PRO A 53 6.28 3.39 5.35
C PRO A 53 6.94 2.84 6.61
N ASP A 54 6.63 3.43 7.76
CA ASP A 54 7.18 2.93 9.02
C ASP A 54 6.75 1.48 9.28
N MET A 55 5.46 1.19 9.09
CA MET A 55 4.98 -0.16 9.28
C MET A 55 5.61 -1.13 8.29
N ALA A 56 5.80 -0.68 7.04
CA ALA A 56 6.45 -1.52 6.03
C ALA A 56 7.86 -1.88 6.44
N LEU A 57 8.58 -0.94 7.03
CA LEU A 57 9.93 -1.20 7.52
C LEU A 57 9.92 -2.22 8.66
N ARG A 58 8.97 -2.09 9.58
CA ARG A 58 8.86 -3.02 10.71
C ARG A 58 8.52 -4.43 10.23
N LEU A 59 7.58 -4.52 9.29
CA LEU A 59 7.19 -5.81 8.73
C LEU A 59 8.33 -6.46 7.97
N SER A 60 9.05 -5.66 7.19
CA SER A 60 10.15 -6.20 6.41
C SER A 60 11.25 -6.76 7.30
N ARG A 61 11.49 -6.10 8.42
CA ARG A 61 12.49 -6.58 9.36
C ARG A 61 12.05 -7.85 10.07
N ALA A 62 10.80 -7.89 10.49
CA ALA A 62 10.29 -9.04 11.23
C ALA A 62 10.15 -10.27 10.35
N PHE A 63 9.76 -10.10 9.10
CA PHE A 63 9.44 -11.22 8.22
C PHE A 63 10.49 -11.45 7.13
N ASP A 64 11.57 -10.68 7.16
CA ASP A 64 12.63 -10.81 6.16
C ASP A 64 12.09 -10.62 4.74
N THR A 65 11.31 -9.58 4.56
CA THR A 65 10.79 -9.16 3.27
C THR A 65 11.29 -7.76 2.99
N THR A 66 10.92 -7.21 1.83
CA THR A 66 11.27 -5.82 1.52
C THR A 66 10.12 -4.89 1.92
N PRO A 67 10.43 -3.64 2.28
CA PRO A 67 9.35 -2.68 2.55
C PRO A 67 8.47 -2.46 1.33
N ASP A 68 9.07 -2.51 0.13
CA ASP A 68 8.32 -2.31 -1.11
C ASP A 68 7.22 -3.34 -1.29
N PHE A 69 7.47 -4.56 -0.87
CA PHE A 69 6.46 -5.61 -0.94
C PHE A 69 5.16 -5.17 -0.26
N TRP A 70 5.29 -4.66 0.96
CA TRP A 70 4.13 -4.26 1.75
C TRP A 70 3.47 -3.00 1.21
N LEU A 71 4.29 -2.03 0.77
CA LEU A 71 3.77 -0.79 0.23
C LEU A 71 3.08 -1.01 -1.12
N ASN A 72 3.60 -1.93 -1.94
CA ASN A 72 2.96 -2.24 -3.20
C ASN A 72 1.60 -2.91 -3.00
N LEU A 73 1.49 -3.79 -2.02
CA LEU A 73 0.20 -4.40 -1.70
C LEU A 73 -0.82 -3.33 -1.32
N GLN A 74 -0.40 -2.39 -0.47
CA GLN A 74 -1.28 -1.32 -0.03
C GLN A 74 -1.67 -0.43 -1.21
N GLN A 75 -0.70 -0.07 -2.03
CA GLN A 75 -0.95 0.81 -3.16
C GLN A 75 -1.92 0.17 -4.15
N ASN A 76 -1.73 -1.09 -4.45
CA ASN A 76 -2.63 -1.77 -5.39
C ASN A 76 -4.06 -1.84 -4.85
N HIS A 77 -4.18 -2.09 -3.57
CA HIS A 77 -5.49 -2.13 -2.92
C HIS A 77 -6.16 -0.76 -2.99
N ASP A 78 -5.41 0.28 -2.66
CA ASP A 78 -5.95 1.63 -2.64
C ASP A 78 -6.33 2.11 -4.03
N LEU A 79 -5.50 1.81 -5.03
CA LEU A 79 -5.80 2.19 -6.41
C LEU A 79 -7.05 1.49 -6.91
N TRP A 80 -7.20 0.21 -6.61
CA TRP A 80 -8.38 -0.52 -7.03
C TRP A 80 -9.65 0.11 -6.46
N HIS A 81 -9.61 0.45 -5.17
CA HIS A 81 -10.76 1.09 -4.54
C HIS A 81 -11.04 2.46 -5.13
N ALA A 82 -9.99 3.26 -5.35
CA ALA A 82 -10.17 4.58 -5.93
C ALA A 82 -10.76 4.49 -7.33
N GLU A 83 -10.29 3.53 -8.11
CA GLU A 83 -10.76 3.38 -9.49
C GLU A 83 -12.19 2.88 -9.57
N THR A 84 -12.60 2.05 -8.63
CA THR A 84 -13.93 1.43 -8.68
C THR A 84 -14.98 2.20 -7.92
N GLU A 85 -14.60 2.93 -6.87
CA GLU A 85 -15.57 3.59 -6.02
C GLU A 85 -15.98 4.97 -6.50
N SER A 86 -15.16 5.59 -7.35
CA SER A 86 -15.48 6.90 -7.87
C SER A 86 -15.04 6.99 -9.33
N LYS A 87 -15.83 7.67 -10.13
CA LYS A 87 -15.51 7.88 -11.54
C LYS A 87 -15.12 9.33 -11.82
N LYS A 88 -14.99 10.13 -10.78
CA LYS A 88 -14.66 11.54 -10.96
C LYS A 88 -13.31 11.75 -11.60
N TRP A 89 -12.34 10.88 -11.31
CA TRP A 89 -11.01 11.01 -11.88
C TRP A 89 -11.03 10.87 -13.40
N GLN A 90 -12.02 10.16 -13.95
CA GLN A 90 -12.14 10.00 -15.40
C GLN A 90 -12.52 11.30 -16.11
N LYS A 91 -13.01 12.27 -15.37
CA LYS A 91 -13.40 13.56 -15.93
C LYS A 91 -12.22 14.49 -16.08
N VAL A 92 -11.09 14.17 -15.52
CA VAL A 92 -9.89 14.96 -15.67
C VAL A 92 -9.40 14.82 -17.10
N LYS A 93 -9.21 15.95 -17.77
CA LYS A 93 -8.81 15.95 -19.16
C LYS A 93 -7.30 16.10 -19.26
N PRO A 94 -6.66 15.28 -20.09
CA PRO A 94 -5.21 15.41 -20.23
C PRO A 94 -4.85 16.71 -20.94
N PHE A 95 -3.66 17.19 -20.64
CA PHE A 95 -3.12 18.31 -21.40
C PHE A 95 -2.78 17.85 -22.82
N PRO A 96 -2.76 18.78 -23.80
CA PRO A 96 -2.33 18.40 -25.14
C PRO A 96 -0.93 17.82 -25.16
N GLN A 97 -0.70 16.87 -26.04
CA GLN A 97 0.59 16.19 -26.14
C GLN A 97 1.74 17.16 -26.36
N SER A 98 1.48 18.22 -27.15
CA SER A 98 2.53 19.19 -27.44
C SER A 98 3.03 19.88 -26.20
N MET A 99 2.19 20.09 -25.19
CA MET A 99 2.59 20.70 -23.94
C MET A 99 3.38 19.75 -23.06
N LEU A 100 3.04 18.48 -23.10
CA LEU A 100 3.68 17.49 -22.25
C LEU A 100 5.07 17.13 -22.74
N HIS A 101 5.28 17.15 -24.03
CA HIS A 101 6.56 16.77 -24.61
C HIS A 101 7.70 17.66 -24.16
N SER A 102 7.43 18.95 -24.05
CA SER A 102 8.49 19.90 -23.70
C SER A 102 8.96 19.74 -22.27
N ASN A 103 8.17 19.10 -21.43
CA ASN A 103 8.48 18.97 -20.00
C ASN A 103 8.88 17.58 -19.56
N SER A 104 8.97 16.65 -20.49
CA SER A 104 9.14 15.25 -20.13
C SER A 104 10.44 14.99 -19.39
N THR A 105 11.52 15.70 -19.75
CA THR A 105 12.81 15.48 -19.10
C THR A 105 12.96 16.22 -17.79
N SER A 106 12.44 17.42 -17.72
CA SER A 106 12.63 18.25 -16.52
C SER A 106 11.66 17.86 -15.42
N TYR A 107 10.66 17.12 -15.74
CA TYR A 107 9.63 16.78 -14.78
C TYR A 107 10.18 16.05 -13.54
N SER A 108 11.02 15.07 -13.76
CA SER A 108 11.53 14.28 -12.66
C SER A 108 12.39 15.11 -11.73
N GLU A 109 13.06 16.12 -12.26
CA GLU A 109 13.89 16.98 -11.43
C GLU A 109 13.05 17.87 -10.54
N GLN A 110 11.93 18.34 -11.05
CA GLN A 110 11.06 19.21 -10.28
C GLN A 110 10.43 18.52 -9.10
N SER A 111 10.14 17.26 -9.24
CA SER A 111 9.50 16.52 -8.17
C SER A 111 10.42 16.37 -6.97
N VAL A 112 11.70 16.53 -7.16
CA VAL A 112 12.67 16.36 -6.09
C VAL A 112 12.78 17.60 -5.23
N GLN A 113 12.47 18.75 -5.79
CA GLN A 113 12.72 20.02 -5.11
C GLN A 113 11.69 20.36 -4.06
N ASP A 114 10.55 19.76 -4.13
CA ASP A 114 9.51 20.03 -3.15
C ASP A 114 9.62 19.13 -1.96
#